data_7c8a7a1058d39039a2046837fd8f57a6
#
_entry.id   7c8a7a1058d39039a2046837fd8f57a6
#
_cell.length_a   1.000
_cell.length_b   1.000
_cell.length_c   1.000
_cell.angle_alpha   90.00
_cell.angle_beta   90.00
_cell.angle_gamma   90.00
#
_symmetry.space_group_name_H-M   'P 1'
#
loop_
_entity.id
_entity.type
_entity.pdbx_description
1 polymer ?
#
loop_
_entity_poly.entity_id
_entity_poly.type
_entity_poly.pdbx_seq_one_letter_code
_entity_poly.pdbx_strand_id
1 'polypeptide(L)'
;VVVIVILGILAVVAMPKFLNLQRDARIADLKGAEGALKSANGIVYGKAAIKGVAEQEANDWNNSSDSTLLIDGKTVSLHYGYIIPTEGNIRAIMSMNKSDWSILSTGSRFGPAYIIPKSAPGFQTQSISEVEQSQCYLSYYFYKNGIINGKPVNYKVPVYKLETAGC
;
A
#
# COMPACT_ATOMS: atom_id res chain seq x y z
N VAL A 1 -50.14 10.44 1.67
CA VAL A 1 -49.65 10.49 0.26
C VAL A 1 -48.56 11.56 0.09
N VAL A 2 -48.75 12.78 0.58
CA VAL A 2 -47.79 13.90 0.46
C VAL A 2 -46.45 13.56 1.11
N VAL A 3 -46.45 12.97 2.30
CA VAL A 3 -45.22 12.60 3.04
C VAL A 3 -44.36 11.61 2.27
N ILE A 4 -44.97 10.62 1.61
CA ILE A 4 -44.23 9.61 0.81
C ILE A 4 -43.57 10.25 -0.41
N VAL A 5 -44.21 11.22 -1.03
CA VAL A 5 -43.66 11.96 -2.18
C VAL A 5 -42.47 12.84 -1.74
N ILE A 6 -42.57 13.53 -0.61
CA ILE A 6 -41.44 14.33 -0.06
C ILE A 6 -40.25 13.45 0.31
N LEU A 7 -40.49 12.32 0.95
CA LEU A 7 -39.42 11.35 1.27
C LEU A 7 -38.76 10.78 0.02
N GLY A 8 -39.52 10.52 -1.04
CA GLY A 8 -39.01 10.07 -2.33
C GLY A 8 -38.09 11.09 -3.01
N ILE A 9 -38.46 12.36 -3.02
CA ILE A 9 -37.65 13.45 -3.59
C ILE A 9 -36.37 13.66 -2.78
N LEU A 10 -36.43 13.64 -1.46
CA LEU A 10 -35.27 13.78 -0.58
C LEU A 10 -34.28 12.61 -0.76
N ALA A 11 -34.79 11.38 -0.94
CA ALA A 11 -33.93 10.22 -1.18
C ALA A 11 -33.13 10.32 -2.50
N VAL A 12 -33.76 10.80 -3.58
CA VAL A 12 -33.10 10.97 -4.88
C VAL A 12 -32.01 12.04 -4.85
N VAL A 13 -32.17 13.10 -4.07
CA VAL A 13 -31.19 14.20 -3.93
C VAL A 13 -30.05 13.83 -2.99
N ALA A 14 -30.32 13.04 -1.94
CA ALA A 14 -29.31 12.68 -0.94
C ALA A 14 -28.35 11.58 -1.44
N MET A 15 -28.84 10.65 -2.25
CA MET A 15 -28.07 9.47 -2.68
C MET A 15 -26.75 9.81 -3.43
N PRO A 16 -26.70 10.72 -4.41
CA PRO A 16 -25.44 11.07 -5.10
C PRO A 16 -24.41 11.68 -4.17
N LYS A 17 -24.82 12.53 -3.21
CA LYS A 17 -23.92 13.12 -2.21
C LYS A 17 -23.31 12.05 -1.29
N PHE A 18 -24.09 11.05 -0.91
CA PHE A 18 -23.63 9.96 -0.04
C PHE A 18 -22.57 9.09 -0.71
N LEU A 19 -22.74 8.78 -2.00
CA LEU A 19 -21.78 8.02 -2.80
C LEU A 19 -20.45 8.76 -2.97
N ASN A 20 -20.49 10.09 -3.18
CA ASN A 20 -19.29 10.91 -3.28
C ASN A 20 -18.52 10.97 -1.96
N LEU A 21 -19.22 11.04 -0.81
CA LEU A 21 -18.59 11.00 0.52
C LEU A 21 -17.87 9.67 0.77
N GLN A 22 -18.44 8.54 0.34
CA GLN A 22 -17.78 7.23 0.46
C GLN A 22 -16.51 7.15 -0.40
N ARG A 23 -16.56 7.67 -1.61
CA ARG A 23 -15.39 7.76 -2.49
C ARG A 23 -14.29 8.60 -1.86
N ASP A 24 -14.63 9.78 -1.39
CA ASP A 24 -13.69 10.71 -0.76
C ASP A 24 -13.07 10.11 0.52
N ALA A 25 -13.87 9.38 1.30
CA ALA A 25 -13.38 8.66 2.49
C ALA A 25 -12.36 7.59 2.11
N ARG A 26 -12.62 6.76 1.08
CA ARG A 26 -11.66 5.75 0.60
C ARG A 26 -10.35 6.37 0.13
N ILE A 27 -10.43 7.47 -0.60
CA ILE A 27 -9.25 8.21 -1.07
C ILE A 27 -8.47 8.79 0.12
N ALA A 28 -9.16 9.31 1.12
CA ALA A 28 -8.53 9.84 2.34
C ALA A 28 -7.81 8.72 3.13
N ASP A 29 -8.44 7.55 3.27
CA ASP A 29 -7.83 6.38 3.91
C ASP A 29 -6.56 5.95 3.18
N LEU A 30 -6.59 5.87 1.85
CA LEU A 30 -5.43 5.52 1.03
C LEU A 30 -4.29 6.55 1.14
N LYS A 31 -4.61 7.84 1.13
CA LYS A 31 -3.62 8.91 1.34
C LYS A 31 -3.02 8.86 2.74
N GLY A 32 -3.84 8.58 3.74
CA GLY A 32 -3.38 8.37 5.12
C GLY A 32 -2.43 7.19 5.23
N ALA A 33 -2.78 6.06 4.61
CA ALA A 33 -1.93 4.86 4.55
C ALA A 33 -0.60 5.13 3.83
N GLU A 34 -0.62 5.89 2.73
CA GLU A 34 0.60 6.30 2.02
C GLU A 34 1.52 7.13 2.92
N GLY A 35 0.99 8.14 3.58
CA GLY A 35 1.76 9.00 4.50
C GLY A 35 2.33 8.20 5.66
N ALA A 36 1.53 7.33 6.26
CA ALA A 36 1.96 6.47 7.36
C ALA A 36 3.06 5.48 6.93
N LEU A 37 2.92 4.86 5.77
CA LEU A 37 3.92 3.93 5.23
C LEU A 37 5.24 4.64 4.90
N LYS A 38 5.18 5.83 4.31
CA LYS A 38 6.37 6.67 4.06
C LYS A 38 7.09 7.02 5.35
N SER A 39 6.36 7.45 6.37
CA SER A 39 6.90 7.77 7.69
C SER A 39 7.53 6.56 8.36
N ALA A 40 6.84 5.43 8.41
CA ALA A 40 7.34 4.20 9.00
C ALA A 40 8.61 3.70 8.28
N ASN A 41 8.61 3.75 6.94
CA ASN A 41 9.76 3.38 6.13
C ASN A 41 10.96 4.33 6.33
N GLY A 42 10.72 5.60 6.57
CA GLY A 42 11.77 6.56 6.95
C GLY A 42 12.44 6.22 8.29
N ILE A 43 11.65 5.77 9.27
CA ILE A 43 12.16 5.29 10.56
C ILE A 43 12.98 4.00 10.37
N VAL A 44 12.48 3.08 9.55
CA VAL A 44 13.19 1.84 9.21
C VAL A 44 14.53 2.15 8.55
N TYR A 45 14.57 3.07 7.59
CA TYR A 45 15.80 3.52 6.94
C TYR A 45 16.81 4.09 7.94
N GLY A 46 16.35 4.94 8.86
CA GLY A 46 17.21 5.48 9.91
C GLY A 46 17.83 4.37 10.79
N LYS A 47 17.05 3.38 11.19
CA LYS A 47 17.54 2.20 11.93
C LYS A 47 18.50 1.35 11.08
N ALA A 48 18.21 1.18 9.79
CA ALA A 48 19.10 0.48 8.86
C ALA A 48 20.45 1.17 8.70
N ALA A 49 20.44 2.50 8.63
CA ALA A 49 21.67 3.30 8.56
C ALA A 49 22.52 3.15 9.82
N ILE A 50 21.91 3.17 11.00
CA ILE A 50 22.62 2.94 12.29
C ILE A 50 23.22 1.54 12.32
N LYS A 51 22.51 0.54 11.83
CA LYS A 51 23.00 -0.84 11.73
C LYS A 51 24.06 -1.05 10.64
N GLY A 52 24.20 -0.12 9.70
CA GLY A 52 25.13 -0.22 8.57
C GLY A 52 24.62 -1.06 7.39
N VAL A 53 23.30 -1.26 7.25
CA VAL A 53 22.70 -2.06 6.19
C VAL A 53 21.84 -1.23 5.20
N ALA A 54 21.85 0.09 5.31
CA ALA A 54 21.03 0.97 4.49
C ALA A 54 21.43 1.01 3.00
N GLU A 55 22.68 0.66 2.68
CA GLU A 55 23.19 0.66 1.30
C GLU A 55 23.25 -0.74 0.70
N GLN A 56 22.65 -1.73 1.35
CA GLN A 56 22.68 -3.11 0.88
C GLN A 56 21.47 -3.43 0.01
N GLU A 57 21.72 -4.01 -1.15
CA GLU A 57 20.67 -4.58 -1.99
C GLU A 57 20.09 -5.82 -1.33
N ALA A 58 18.78 -6.05 -1.48
CA ALA A 58 18.17 -7.29 -1.06
C ALA A 58 18.76 -8.46 -1.86
N ASN A 59 19.51 -9.32 -1.19
CA ASN A 59 19.95 -10.57 -1.75
C ASN A 59 18.74 -11.49 -1.84
N ASP A 60 18.70 -12.30 -2.84
CA ASP A 60 17.72 -13.28 -3.24
C ASP A 60 16.45 -13.42 -2.37
N TRP A 61 15.31 -13.54 -2.99
CA TRP A 61 14.03 -13.49 -2.34
C TRP A 61 13.64 -14.69 -1.44
N ASN A 62 14.52 -15.66 -1.34
CA ASN A 62 14.20 -16.88 -0.59
C ASN A 62 14.72 -16.91 0.83
N ASN A 63 15.55 -15.99 1.28
CA ASN A 63 15.97 -16.04 2.68
C ASN A 63 16.90 -14.91 3.12
N SER A 64 16.71 -14.54 4.37
CA SER A 64 17.74 -14.10 5.30
C SER A 64 18.86 -13.34 4.60
N SER A 65 18.49 -12.31 3.91
CA SER A 65 19.48 -11.37 3.46
C SER A 65 20.14 -10.78 4.71
N ASP A 66 21.42 -10.53 4.63
CA ASP A 66 22.16 -9.76 5.62
C ASP A 66 21.52 -8.39 5.88
N SER A 67 20.60 -7.95 4.98
CA SER A 67 19.78 -6.74 5.06
C SER A 67 18.46 -6.98 5.78
N THR A 68 18.51 -7.27 7.06
CA THR A 68 17.32 -7.41 7.90
C THR A 68 17.38 -6.51 9.12
N LEU A 69 16.21 -6.14 9.65
CA LEU A 69 16.06 -5.47 10.92
C LEU A 69 15.04 -6.18 11.79
N LEU A 70 15.23 -6.09 13.09
CA LEU A 70 14.23 -6.46 14.07
C LEU A 70 13.42 -5.22 14.46
N ILE A 71 12.13 -5.25 14.18
CA ILE A 71 11.17 -4.18 14.49
C ILE A 71 10.06 -4.78 15.36
N ASP A 72 9.97 -4.35 16.61
CA ASP A 72 8.99 -4.82 17.59
C ASP A 72 8.88 -6.36 17.65
N GLY A 73 10.03 -7.03 17.69
CA GLY A 73 10.12 -8.49 17.74
C GLY A 73 9.87 -9.21 16.39
N LYS A 74 9.66 -8.48 15.31
CA LYS A 74 9.47 -9.03 13.96
C LYS A 74 10.66 -8.71 13.08
N THR A 75 11.18 -9.71 12.38
CA THR A 75 12.23 -9.52 11.39
C THR A 75 11.64 -9.02 10.09
N VAL A 76 12.12 -7.89 9.61
CA VAL A 76 11.78 -7.31 8.30
C VAL A 76 12.97 -7.39 7.37
N SER A 77 12.72 -7.72 6.11
CA SER A 77 13.73 -7.74 5.05
C SER A 77 13.78 -6.40 4.33
N LEU A 78 14.99 -5.96 4.00
CA LEU A 78 15.24 -4.64 3.44
C LEU A 78 15.84 -4.70 2.04
N HIS A 79 15.58 -3.64 1.27
CA HIS A 79 16.24 -3.30 0.04
C HIS A 79 16.69 -1.84 0.14
N TYR A 80 18.00 -1.60 0.16
CA TYR A 80 18.60 -0.28 0.37
C TYR A 80 18.00 0.48 1.57
N GLY A 81 17.81 -0.22 2.69
CA GLY A 81 17.33 0.36 3.94
C GLY A 81 15.80 0.51 4.07
N TYR A 82 15.03 0.19 3.05
CA TYR A 82 13.57 0.20 3.06
C TYR A 82 13.01 -1.22 3.04
N ILE A 83 11.84 -1.43 3.60
CA ILE A 83 11.22 -2.77 3.60
C ILE A 83 10.94 -3.25 2.19
N ILE A 84 11.16 -4.54 1.92
CA ILE A 84 10.69 -5.15 0.66
C ILE A 84 9.16 -5.29 0.68
N PRO A 85 8.48 -5.21 -0.49
CA PRO A 85 7.03 -5.13 -0.58
C PRO A 85 6.35 -6.49 -0.37
N THR A 86 6.29 -6.92 0.87
CA THR A 86 5.56 -8.11 1.31
C THR A 86 4.51 -7.75 2.37
N GLU A 87 3.45 -8.53 2.45
CA GLU A 87 2.43 -8.36 3.48
C GLU A 87 3.05 -8.38 4.88
N GLY A 88 3.94 -9.33 5.15
CA GLY A 88 4.58 -9.49 6.45
C GLY A 88 5.37 -8.26 6.86
N ASN A 89 6.19 -7.70 5.96
CA ASN A 89 6.99 -6.53 6.24
C ASN A 89 6.12 -5.27 6.44
N ILE A 90 5.11 -5.07 5.61
CA ILE A 90 4.21 -3.93 5.73
C ILE A 90 3.46 -3.98 7.07
N ARG A 91 2.91 -5.15 7.44
CA ARG A 91 2.22 -5.31 8.74
C ARG A 91 3.16 -5.25 9.94
N ALA A 92 4.45 -5.52 9.77
CA ALA A 92 5.42 -5.40 10.84
C ALA A 92 5.71 -3.94 11.21
N ILE A 93 5.70 -3.03 10.24
CA ILE A 93 6.00 -1.61 10.47
C ILE A 93 4.75 -0.73 10.58
N MET A 94 3.58 -1.26 10.22
CA MET A 94 2.30 -0.56 10.29
C MET A 94 1.29 -1.35 11.11
N SER A 95 0.57 -0.66 11.97
CA SER A 95 -0.50 -1.27 12.78
C SER A 95 -1.78 -1.45 11.95
N MET A 96 -1.71 -2.24 10.90
CA MET A 96 -2.84 -2.55 10.01
C MET A 96 -3.41 -3.92 10.36
N ASN A 97 -4.65 -3.98 10.85
CA ASN A 97 -5.31 -5.25 11.08
C ASN A 97 -5.94 -5.81 9.78
N LYS A 98 -6.12 -7.14 9.75
CA LYS A 98 -6.63 -7.85 8.56
C LYS A 98 -8.12 -7.61 8.31
N SER A 99 -8.87 -7.16 9.31
CA SER A 99 -10.30 -6.85 9.17
C SER A 99 -10.56 -5.55 8.42
N ASP A 100 -9.61 -4.61 8.44
CA ASP A 100 -9.78 -3.28 7.87
C ASP A 100 -8.91 -3.04 6.63
N TRP A 101 -7.81 -3.80 6.51
CA TRP A 101 -6.85 -3.66 5.43
C TRP A 101 -6.47 -5.01 4.82
N SER A 102 -6.70 -5.15 3.54
CA SER A 102 -6.15 -6.25 2.75
C SER A 102 -4.80 -5.83 2.15
N ILE A 103 -3.82 -6.72 2.23
CA ILE A 103 -2.51 -6.51 1.62
C ILE A 103 -2.23 -7.73 0.74
N LEU A 104 -2.14 -7.51 -0.57
CA LEU A 104 -1.83 -8.54 -1.54
C LEU A 104 -0.46 -8.27 -2.15
N SER A 105 0.47 -9.20 -1.99
CA SER A 105 1.83 -9.09 -2.49
C SER A 105 2.06 -10.08 -3.63
N THR A 106 2.78 -9.65 -4.67
CA THR A 106 3.22 -10.53 -5.75
C THR A 106 4.30 -11.52 -5.30
N GLY A 107 4.83 -11.35 -4.09
CA GLY A 107 5.92 -12.17 -3.58
C GLY A 107 7.30 -11.78 -4.14
N SER A 108 7.39 -10.84 -5.06
CA SER A 108 8.66 -10.33 -5.57
C SER A 108 9.30 -9.35 -4.59
N ARG A 109 10.63 -9.37 -4.45
CA ARG A 109 11.37 -8.37 -3.67
C ARG A 109 11.20 -6.94 -4.17
N PHE A 110 10.80 -6.78 -5.42
CA PHE A 110 10.53 -5.48 -6.03
C PHE A 110 9.05 -5.11 -5.95
N GLY A 111 8.15 -6.05 -5.65
CA GLY A 111 6.70 -5.84 -5.60
C GLY A 111 6.01 -5.98 -6.96
N PRO A 112 4.84 -5.40 -7.12
CA PRO A 112 4.14 -4.58 -6.13
C PRO A 112 3.50 -5.35 -4.97
N ALA A 113 3.32 -4.65 -3.87
CA ALA A 113 2.34 -4.99 -2.84
C ALA A 113 1.20 -3.97 -2.91
N TYR A 114 -0.02 -4.46 -2.87
CA TYR A 114 -1.24 -3.65 -2.93
C TYR A 114 -1.86 -3.56 -1.55
N ILE A 115 -2.17 -2.36 -1.12
CA ILE A 115 -2.81 -2.05 0.17
C ILE A 115 -4.21 -1.53 -0.12
N ILE A 116 -5.23 -2.21 0.39
CA ILE A 116 -6.62 -2.02 0.00
C ILE A 116 -7.46 -1.85 1.26
N PRO A 117 -8.18 -0.72 1.45
CA PRO A 117 -9.05 -0.53 2.59
C PRO A 117 -10.33 -1.37 2.47
N LYS A 118 -10.93 -1.73 3.60
CA LYS A 118 -12.13 -2.58 3.70
C LYS A 118 -13.30 -2.11 2.83
N SER A 119 -13.46 -0.82 2.69
CA SER A 119 -14.56 -0.24 1.91
C SER A 119 -14.31 -0.21 0.40
N ALA A 120 -13.09 -0.53 -0.04
CA ALA A 120 -12.72 -0.45 -1.46
C ALA A 120 -13.13 -1.72 -2.23
N PRO A 121 -13.44 -1.58 -3.53
CA PRO A 121 -13.52 -2.72 -4.43
C PRO A 121 -12.19 -3.50 -4.42
N GLY A 122 -12.24 -4.82 -4.52
CA GLY A 122 -11.04 -5.67 -4.48
C GLY A 122 -10.52 -5.98 -3.07
N PHE A 123 -11.20 -5.50 -2.00
CA PHE A 123 -10.89 -5.94 -0.64
C PHE A 123 -11.06 -7.46 -0.51
N GLN A 124 -10.07 -8.13 0.09
CA GLN A 124 -10.01 -9.59 0.27
C GLN A 124 -9.95 -10.45 -1.00
N THR A 125 -9.84 -9.88 -2.18
CA THR A 125 -9.51 -10.68 -3.36
C THR A 125 -8.10 -11.27 -3.25
N GLN A 126 -7.91 -12.46 -3.81
CA GLN A 126 -6.60 -13.10 -3.90
C GLN A 126 -6.00 -12.94 -5.32
N SER A 127 -6.68 -12.22 -6.19
CA SER A 127 -6.27 -12.01 -7.58
C SER A 127 -5.66 -10.62 -7.78
N ILE A 128 -4.42 -10.57 -8.20
CA ILE A 128 -3.73 -9.32 -8.54
C ILE A 128 -4.45 -8.60 -9.67
N SER A 129 -4.92 -9.34 -10.69
CA SER A 129 -5.67 -8.76 -11.81
C SER A 129 -6.96 -8.08 -11.35
N GLU A 130 -7.69 -8.67 -10.40
CA GLU A 130 -8.91 -8.06 -9.84
C GLU A 130 -8.59 -6.80 -9.04
N VAL A 131 -7.50 -6.79 -8.26
CA VAL A 131 -7.04 -5.59 -7.57
C VAL A 131 -6.73 -4.47 -8.56
N GLU A 132 -5.96 -4.77 -9.60
CA GLU A 132 -5.59 -3.78 -10.62
C GLU A 132 -6.81 -3.23 -11.36
N GLN A 133 -7.78 -4.09 -11.69
CA GLN A 133 -9.05 -3.69 -12.31
C GLN A 133 -9.92 -2.85 -11.38
N SER A 134 -9.82 -3.04 -10.06
CA SER A 134 -10.58 -2.25 -9.08
C SER A 134 -10.22 -0.78 -9.08
N GLN A 135 -8.99 -0.43 -9.48
CA GLN A 135 -8.44 0.93 -9.53
C GLN A 135 -8.64 1.73 -8.22
N CYS A 136 -8.59 1.02 -7.07
CA CYS A 136 -8.76 1.62 -5.75
C CYS A 136 -7.80 0.98 -4.74
N TYR A 137 -6.55 1.39 -4.77
CA TYR A 137 -5.48 0.84 -3.93
C TYR A 137 -4.27 1.77 -3.82
N LEU A 138 -3.44 1.51 -2.84
CA LEU A 138 -2.07 1.99 -2.77
C LEU A 138 -1.13 0.86 -3.19
N SER A 139 -0.28 1.06 -4.19
CA SER A 139 0.79 0.14 -4.53
C SER A 139 2.14 0.62 -4.00
N TYR A 140 2.90 -0.34 -3.49
CA TYR A 140 4.24 -0.16 -2.94
C TYR A 140 5.21 -1.09 -3.66
N TYR A 141 6.24 -0.55 -4.30
CA TYR A 141 7.16 -1.35 -5.11
C TYR A 141 8.51 -0.66 -5.33
N PHE A 142 9.47 -1.39 -5.89
CA PHE A 142 10.73 -0.85 -6.39
C PHE A 142 10.82 -1.06 -7.89
N TYR A 143 11.55 -0.18 -8.57
CA TYR A 143 11.99 -0.48 -9.92
C TYR A 143 13.06 -1.57 -9.88
N LYS A 144 12.99 -2.53 -10.82
CA LYS A 144 13.92 -3.66 -10.87
C LYS A 144 15.34 -3.24 -11.28
N ASN A 145 15.42 -2.21 -12.11
CA ASN A 145 16.69 -1.67 -12.62
C ASN A 145 16.59 -0.13 -12.74
N GLY A 146 17.73 0.49 -12.99
CA GLY A 146 17.82 1.96 -13.06
C GLY A 146 17.31 2.60 -14.34
N ILE A 147 16.69 1.86 -15.26
CA ILE A 147 16.18 2.39 -16.54
C ILE A 147 14.79 1.82 -16.83
N ILE A 148 13.83 2.71 -17.05
CA ILE A 148 12.48 2.38 -17.48
C ILE A 148 12.13 3.20 -18.72
N ASN A 149 11.75 2.52 -19.81
CA ASN A 149 11.45 3.14 -21.11
C ASN A 149 12.53 4.12 -21.58
N GLY A 150 13.81 3.74 -21.40
CA GLY A 150 14.97 4.56 -21.79
C GLY A 150 15.27 5.74 -20.87
N LYS A 151 14.52 5.90 -19.77
CA LYS A 151 14.73 7.00 -18.79
C LYS A 151 15.34 6.46 -17.50
N PRO A 152 16.31 7.17 -16.89
CA PRO A 152 16.86 6.77 -15.61
C PRO A 152 15.82 6.91 -14.50
N VAL A 153 15.74 5.89 -13.63
CA VAL A 153 14.89 5.86 -12.42
C VAL A 153 15.73 5.41 -11.23
N ASN A 154 15.36 5.84 -10.05
CA ASN A 154 16.04 5.41 -8.83
C ASN A 154 15.45 4.08 -8.33
N TYR A 155 16.16 2.99 -8.55
CA TYR A 155 15.76 1.65 -8.10
C TYR A 155 16.09 1.35 -6.63
N LYS A 156 16.80 2.26 -5.96
CA LYS A 156 17.18 2.12 -4.54
C LYS A 156 16.11 2.61 -3.57
N VAL A 157 15.16 3.42 -4.06
CA VAL A 157 14.09 3.96 -3.23
C VAL A 157 12.74 3.38 -3.64
N PRO A 158 11.83 3.16 -2.69
CA PRO A 158 10.51 2.64 -2.99
C PRO A 158 9.63 3.67 -3.72
N VAL A 159 8.71 3.15 -4.52
CA VAL A 159 7.65 3.91 -5.17
C VAL A 159 6.34 3.66 -4.44
N TYR A 160 5.62 4.73 -4.16
CA TYR A 160 4.27 4.72 -3.57
C TYR A 160 3.33 5.30 -4.62
N LYS A 161 2.43 4.48 -5.16
CA LYS A 161 1.50 4.92 -6.19
C LYS A 161 0.07 4.70 -5.73
N LEU A 162 -0.70 5.79 -5.68
CA LEU A 162 -2.13 5.75 -5.44
C LEU A 162 -2.88 5.55 -6.77
N GLU A 163 -3.80 4.60 -6.77
CA GLU A 163 -4.79 4.43 -7.84
C GLU A 163 -6.17 4.63 -7.24
N THR A 164 -6.88 5.67 -7.68
CA THR A 164 -8.14 6.11 -7.06
C THR A 164 -9.30 6.24 -8.05
N ALA A 165 -9.08 5.93 -9.32
CA ALA A 165 -10.11 6.10 -10.36
C ALA A 165 -11.35 5.24 -10.10
N GLY A 166 -11.18 4.06 -9.51
CA GLY A 166 -12.26 3.13 -9.17
C GLY A 166 -12.74 3.19 -7.71
N CYS A 167 -12.22 4.14 -6.92
CA CYS A 167 -12.71 4.30 -5.57
C CYS A 167 -14.12 4.88 -5.55
#